data_a9d5a943a6bf3522591fc4ab92f73093
#
_entry.id   a9d5a943a6bf3522591fc4ab92f73093
#
_cell.length_a   1.000
_cell.length_b   1.000
_cell.length_c   1.000
_cell.angle_alpha   90.00
_cell.angle_beta   90.00
_cell.angle_gamma   90.00
#
_symmetry.space_group_name_H-M   'P 1'
#
loop_
_entity.id
_entity.type
_entity.pdbx_description
1 polymer ?
#
loop_
_entity_poly.entity_id
_entity_poly.type
_entity_poly.pdbx_seq_one_letter_code
_entity_poly.pdbx_strand_id
1 'polypeptide(L)'
;GFHGNAVFSRWPIRRAWTVRLPEQYNWYFDRQRRIGGRCAVLAELDVGGRPLGVASIHLENRTHGEGRRLQLEAVLRAAEELLPGIPVVLGGDLNTNTFDGRDKDAIREIAGSPALQRRCLEDVAQYEAALTAAEAMAYRAVPETPILTRRKPLPGGGCLGLRLDWLLLRGMTPTKSRTLSTRTADCGFARPDSALARFAGEELSDHNAVWAACRMGVKDAK
;
A
#
# COMPACT_ATOMS: atom_id res chain seq x y z
N GLY A 1 10.57 -16.30 8.59
CA GLY A 1 10.12 -15.02 9.15
C GLY A 1 8.60 -14.96 9.21
N PHE A 2 8.08 -14.19 10.14
CA PHE A 2 6.65 -13.93 10.21
C PHE A 2 6.34 -12.67 9.41
N HIS A 3 5.41 -12.76 8.48
CA HIS A 3 4.86 -11.64 7.75
C HIS A 3 3.41 -11.45 8.17
N GLY A 4 2.99 -10.21 8.35
CA GLY A 4 1.62 -9.89 8.73
C GLY A 4 1.28 -8.44 8.45
N ASN A 5 -0.01 -8.14 8.54
CA ASN A 5 -0.54 -6.79 8.47
C ASN A 5 -0.87 -6.32 9.89
N ALA A 6 -0.71 -5.03 10.14
CA ALA A 6 -1.04 -4.42 11.42
C ALA A 6 -1.69 -3.05 11.23
N VAL A 7 -2.53 -2.68 12.18
CA VAL A 7 -3.10 -1.35 12.32
C VAL A 7 -2.70 -0.82 13.70
N PHE A 8 -2.08 0.34 13.73
CA PHE A 8 -1.77 1.07 14.95
C PHE A 8 -2.59 2.35 15.00
N SER A 9 -3.22 2.63 16.12
CA SER A 9 -4.06 3.82 16.27
C SER A 9 -3.89 4.43 17.67
N ARG A 10 -3.89 5.76 17.73
CA ARG A 10 -4.06 6.49 18.99
C ARG A 10 -5.51 6.60 19.44
N TRP A 11 -6.44 6.30 18.54
CA TRP A 11 -7.86 6.25 18.85
C TRP A 11 -8.27 4.82 19.20
N PRO A 12 -9.30 4.64 20.02
CA PRO A 12 -9.78 3.30 20.35
C PRO A 12 -10.15 2.50 19.11
N ILE A 13 -9.73 1.25 19.08
CA ILE A 13 -10.19 0.26 18.11
C ILE A 13 -11.43 -0.39 18.69
N ARG A 14 -12.59 -0.19 18.07
CA ARG A 14 -13.87 -0.76 18.52
C ARG A 14 -14.03 -2.23 18.11
N ARG A 15 -13.67 -2.54 16.87
CA ARG A 15 -13.78 -3.88 16.28
C ARG A 15 -12.63 -4.10 15.31
N ALA A 16 -12.23 -5.36 15.14
CA ALA A 16 -11.22 -5.74 14.15
C ALA A 16 -11.54 -7.11 13.55
N TRP A 17 -11.15 -7.30 12.29
CA TRP A 17 -11.37 -8.51 11.53
C TRP A 17 -10.16 -8.87 10.70
N THR A 18 -9.97 -10.15 10.44
CA THR A 18 -9.01 -10.66 9.47
C THR A 18 -9.77 -11.21 8.27
N VAL A 19 -9.43 -10.73 7.09
CA VAL A 19 -9.98 -11.17 5.81
C VAL A 19 -8.94 -11.98 5.07
N ARG A 20 -9.22 -13.25 4.78
CA ARG A 20 -8.36 -14.07 3.92
C ARG A 20 -8.55 -13.65 2.48
N LEU A 21 -7.43 -13.52 1.76
CA LEU A 21 -7.44 -13.16 0.34
C LEU A 21 -7.36 -14.42 -0.53
N PRO A 22 -7.95 -14.41 -1.73
CA PRO A 22 -7.81 -15.50 -2.70
C PRO A 22 -6.36 -15.83 -2.97
N GLU A 23 -6.00 -17.11 -2.97
CA GLU A 23 -4.65 -17.54 -3.32
C GLU A 23 -4.37 -17.23 -4.80
N GLN A 24 -3.22 -16.60 -5.05
CA GLN A 24 -2.75 -16.23 -6.40
C GLN A 24 -1.43 -16.87 -6.76
N TYR A 25 -0.75 -17.50 -5.81
CA TYR A 25 0.55 -18.12 -6.04
C TYR A 25 0.86 -19.20 -5.02
N ASN A 26 1.37 -20.34 -5.50
CA ASN A 26 1.85 -21.42 -4.65
C ASN A 26 3.36 -21.24 -4.34
N TRP A 27 3.68 -20.73 -3.16
CA TRP A 27 5.04 -20.43 -2.73
C TRP A 27 5.95 -21.66 -2.55
N TYR A 28 5.42 -22.87 -2.53
CA TYR A 28 6.22 -24.08 -2.53
C TYR A 28 7.08 -24.23 -3.80
N PHE A 29 6.66 -23.66 -4.93
CA PHE A 29 7.45 -23.65 -6.15
C PHE A 29 8.76 -22.86 -5.99
N ASP A 30 8.79 -21.84 -5.13
CA ASP A 30 9.99 -21.07 -4.80
C ASP A 30 10.76 -21.67 -3.60
N ARG A 31 10.47 -22.91 -3.20
CA ARG A 31 11.02 -23.59 -2.01
C ARG A 31 10.84 -22.79 -0.70
N GLN A 32 9.88 -21.89 -0.66
CA GLN A 32 9.54 -21.14 0.53
C GLN A 32 8.41 -21.85 1.27
N ARG A 33 8.69 -22.26 2.50
CA ARG A 33 7.65 -22.80 3.39
C ARG A 33 6.83 -21.63 3.93
N ARG A 34 5.71 -21.34 3.30
CA ARG A 34 4.72 -20.41 3.82
C ARG A 34 3.50 -21.23 4.31
N ILE A 35 3.17 -21.04 5.57
CA ILE A 35 1.92 -21.55 6.13
C ILE A 35 0.93 -20.39 6.14
N GLY A 36 -0.15 -20.53 5.38
CA GLY A 36 -1.18 -19.51 5.21
C GLY A 36 -0.99 -18.65 3.96
N GLY A 37 -2.09 -18.11 3.46
CA GLY A 37 -2.15 -17.19 2.32
C GLY A 37 -2.06 -15.72 2.74
N ARG A 38 -2.25 -14.82 1.79
CA ARG A 38 -2.38 -13.38 2.05
C ARG A 38 -3.65 -13.10 2.85
N CYS A 39 -3.59 -12.11 3.71
CA CYS A 39 -4.75 -11.60 4.44
C CYS A 39 -4.70 -10.08 4.52
N ALA A 40 -5.84 -9.47 4.85
CA ALA A 40 -5.96 -8.08 5.25
C ALA A 40 -6.46 -8.01 6.69
N VAL A 41 -6.09 -6.95 7.40
CA VAL A 41 -6.65 -6.62 8.72
C VAL A 41 -7.53 -5.40 8.55
N LEU A 42 -8.81 -5.52 8.91
CA LEU A 42 -9.76 -4.42 8.94
C LEU A 42 -10.02 -4.04 10.40
N ALA A 43 -10.22 -2.76 10.66
CA ALA A 43 -10.61 -2.28 11.98
C ALA A 43 -11.55 -1.07 11.89
N GLU A 44 -12.43 -0.95 12.87
CA GLU A 44 -13.24 0.23 13.12
C GLU A 44 -12.64 1.04 14.28
N LEU A 45 -12.30 2.28 14.01
CA LEU A 45 -11.77 3.23 14.99
C LEU A 45 -12.85 4.19 15.46
N ASP A 46 -12.72 4.65 16.70
CA ASP A 46 -13.50 5.77 17.25
C ASP A 46 -12.67 7.05 17.21
N VAL A 47 -12.87 7.87 16.21
CA VAL A 47 -12.16 9.14 16.05
C VAL A 47 -12.98 10.27 16.66
N GLY A 48 -12.89 10.45 17.97
CA GLY A 48 -13.63 11.50 18.68
C GLY A 48 -15.16 11.35 18.55
N GLY A 49 -15.67 10.14 18.72
CA GLY A 49 -17.10 9.81 18.58
C GLY A 49 -17.54 9.51 17.14
N ARG A 50 -16.65 9.65 16.15
CA ARG A 50 -16.95 9.39 14.74
C ARG A 50 -16.29 8.08 14.29
N PRO A 51 -17.02 7.13 13.69
CA PRO A 51 -16.45 5.89 13.21
C PRO A 51 -15.60 6.12 11.97
N LEU A 52 -14.45 5.44 11.91
CA LEU A 52 -13.55 5.38 10.77
C LEU A 52 -13.12 3.93 10.54
N GLY A 53 -13.38 3.42 9.34
CA GLY A 53 -12.83 2.15 8.89
C GLY A 53 -11.39 2.29 8.44
N VAL A 54 -10.53 1.35 8.82
CA VAL A 54 -9.16 1.27 8.33
C VAL A 54 -8.82 -0.15 7.95
N ALA A 55 -7.96 -0.34 6.93
CA ALA A 55 -7.41 -1.65 6.62
C ALA A 55 -5.93 -1.58 6.28
N SER A 56 -5.19 -2.61 6.70
CA SER A 56 -3.82 -2.90 6.30
C SER A 56 -3.81 -4.08 5.35
N ILE A 57 -3.20 -3.90 4.18
CA ILE A 57 -3.25 -4.84 3.05
C ILE A 57 -1.83 -5.11 2.54
N HIS A 58 -1.55 -6.36 2.15
CA HIS A 58 -0.36 -6.70 1.39
C HIS A 58 -0.74 -7.74 0.33
N LEU A 59 -0.90 -7.32 -0.93
CA LEU A 59 -1.31 -8.19 -2.02
C LEU A 59 -0.17 -9.08 -2.52
N GLU A 60 -0.49 -10.06 -3.36
CA GLU A 60 0.49 -11.00 -3.89
C GLU A 60 1.38 -10.35 -4.96
N ASN A 61 2.69 -10.51 -4.83
CA ASN A 61 3.68 -10.00 -5.77
C ASN A 61 4.01 -10.97 -6.91
N ARG A 62 3.68 -12.27 -6.76
CA ARG A 62 3.89 -13.32 -7.77
C ARG A 62 2.66 -13.56 -8.62
N THR A 63 1.91 -12.49 -8.91
CA THR A 63 0.73 -12.51 -9.76
C THR A 63 0.71 -11.31 -10.69
N HIS A 64 -0.22 -11.28 -11.62
CA HIS A 64 -0.46 -10.15 -12.52
C HIS A 64 -1.62 -9.27 -12.01
N GLY A 65 -1.96 -8.21 -12.76
CA GLY A 65 -2.99 -7.22 -12.37
C GLY A 65 -4.33 -7.84 -12.00
N GLU A 66 -4.78 -8.85 -12.75
CA GLU A 66 -6.05 -9.53 -12.49
C GLU A 66 -6.06 -10.27 -11.13
N GLY A 67 -4.97 -10.96 -10.78
CA GLY A 67 -4.87 -11.62 -9.48
C GLY A 67 -4.85 -10.63 -8.32
N ARG A 68 -4.19 -9.47 -8.47
CA ARG A 68 -4.23 -8.38 -7.48
C ARG A 68 -5.63 -7.77 -7.40
N ARG A 69 -6.32 -7.62 -8.53
CA ARG A 69 -7.72 -7.17 -8.56
C ARG A 69 -8.62 -8.07 -7.73
N LEU A 70 -8.56 -9.39 -7.95
CA LEU A 70 -9.36 -10.36 -7.18
C LEU A 70 -9.09 -10.28 -5.67
N GLN A 71 -7.83 -10.11 -5.28
CA GLN A 71 -7.46 -9.96 -3.86
C GLN A 71 -7.98 -8.64 -3.28
N LEU A 72 -7.84 -7.53 -4.01
CA LEU A 72 -8.33 -6.24 -3.52
C LEU A 72 -9.86 -6.22 -3.44
N GLU A 73 -10.56 -6.75 -4.44
CA GLU A 73 -12.03 -6.84 -4.41
C GLU A 73 -12.55 -7.61 -3.18
N ALA A 74 -11.86 -8.66 -2.75
CA ALA A 74 -12.23 -9.36 -1.53
C ALA A 74 -12.16 -8.44 -0.30
N VAL A 75 -11.15 -7.56 -0.23
CA VAL A 75 -11.03 -6.55 0.84
C VAL A 75 -12.10 -5.49 0.72
N LEU A 76 -12.35 -4.99 -0.50
CA LEU A 76 -13.35 -3.94 -0.74
C LEU A 76 -14.76 -4.43 -0.35
N ARG A 77 -15.13 -5.66 -0.74
CA ARG A 77 -16.41 -6.27 -0.36
C ARG A 77 -16.53 -6.47 1.16
N ALA A 78 -15.47 -6.95 1.80
CA ALA A 78 -15.45 -7.06 3.25
C ALA A 78 -15.59 -5.70 3.94
N ALA A 79 -14.99 -4.64 3.38
CA ALA A 79 -15.16 -3.28 3.91
C ALA A 79 -16.59 -2.75 3.72
N GLU A 80 -17.28 -3.09 2.62
CA GLU A 80 -18.71 -2.77 2.44
C GLU A 80 -19.59 -3.46 3.49
N GLU A 81 -19.33 -4.74 3.74
CA GLU A 81 -20.11 -5.56 4.65
C GLU A 81 -19.86 -5.22 6.12
N LEU A 82 -18.59 -5.08 6.52
CA LEU A 82 -18.18 -4.93 7.91
C LEU A 82 -18.17 -3.46 8.40
N LEU A 83 -18.03 -2.51 7.47
CA LEU A 83 -17.89 -1.07 7.73
C LEU A 83 -18.89 -0.24 6.90
N PRO A 84 -20.21 -0.59 6.92
CA PRO A 84 -21.18 0.04 6.05
C PRO A 84 -21.40 1.51 6.40
N GLY A 85 -21.44 2.37 5.37
CA GLY A 85 -21.84 3.77 5.49
C GLY A 85 -20.88 4.66 6.28
N ILE A 86 -19.69 4.19 6.63
CA ILE A 86 -18.66 4.99 7.30
C ILE A 86 -17.50 5.31 6.34
N PRO A 87 -16.72 6.37 6.57
CA PRO A 87 -15.48 6.63 5.85
C PRO A 87 -14.49 5.48 6.04
N VAL A 88 -13.74 5.13 4.98
CA VAL A 88 -12.77 4.04 5.02
C VAL A 88 -11.43 4.46 4.41
N VAL A 89 -10.33 4.06 5.04
CA VAL A 89 -8.96 4.13 4.52
C VAL A 89 -8.42 2.71 4.41
N LEU A 90 -8.04 2.31 3.20
CA LEU A 90 -7.30 1.07 2.97
C LEU A 90 -5.86 1.45 2.61
N GLY A 91 -4.87 0.81 3.22
CA GLY A 91 -3.47 1.14 2.97
C GLY A 91 -2.55 -0.07 2.98
N GLY A 92 -1.48 0.00 2.20
CA GLY A 92 -0.44 -1.01 2.19
C GLY A 92 0.25 -1.22 0.85
N ASP A 93 1.06 -2.27 0.80
CA ASP A 93 1.74 -2.73 -0.39
C ASP A 93 0.78 -3.53 -1.29
N LEU A 94 0.33 -2.90 -2.38
CA LEU A 94 -0.54 -3.52 -3.36
C LEU A 94 0.25 -4.28 -4.44
N ASN A 95 1.58 -4.24 -4.42
CA ASN A 95 2.48 -4.87 -5.39
C ASN A 95 2.14 -4.53 -6.86
N THR A 96 1.66 -3.31 -7.09
CA THR A 96 1.18 -2.82 -8.38
C THR A 96 2.32 -2.67 -9.40
N ASN A 97 2.14 -3.20 -10.58
CA ASN A 97 3.05 -2.99 -11.72
C ASN A 97 2.34 -3.31 -13.05
N THR A 98 2.83 -2.74 -14.15
CA THR A 98 2.29 -2.93 -15.50
C THR A 98 3.22 -3.74 -16.41
N PHE A 99 4.34 -4.25 -15.90
CA PHE A 99 5.29 -5.06 -16.65
C PHE A 99 5.45 -6.46 -16.04
N ASP A 100 5.94 -7.42 -16.83
CA ASP A 100 6.26 -8.76 -16.31
C ASP A 100 7.54 -8.70 -15.45
N GLY A 101 7.40 -8.90 -14.17
CA GLY A 101 8.51 -8.94 -13.21
C GLY A 101 9.51 -10.09 -13.41
N ARG A 102 9.26 -10.98 -14.39
CA ARG A 102 10.15 -12.07 -14.80
C ARG A 102 11.00 -11.72 -16.02
N ASP A 103 10.59 -10.73 -16.80
CA ASP A 103 11.35 -10.23 -17.94
C ASP A 103 12.53 -9.38 -17.47
N LYS A 104 13.70 -10.01 -17.37
CA LYS A 104 14.93 -9.36 -16.87
C LYS A 104 15.46 -8.28 -17.80
N ASP A 105 15.21 -8.40 -19.10
CA ASP A 105 15.74 -7.47 -20.09
C ASP A 105 14.87 -6.22 -20.13
N ALA A 106 13.55 -6.36 -20.13
CA ALA A 106 12.63 -5.24 -19.95
C ALA A 106 12.87 -4.49 -18.62
N ILE A 107 13.12 -5.21 -17.53
CA ILE A 107 13.45 -4.60 -16.22
C ILE A 107 14.74 -3.78 -16.28
N ARG A 108 15.80 -4.28 -16.97
CA ARG A 108 17.05 -3.52 -17.14
C ARG A 108 16.88 -2.29 -18.01
N GLU A 109 16.10 -2.41 -19.09
CA GLU A 109 15.79 -1.30 -19.97
C GLU A 109 15.03 -0.19 -19.22
N ILE A 110 13.97 -0.55 -18.46
CA ILE A 110 13.23 0.38 -17.62
C ILE A 110 14.15 1.03 -16.60
N ALA A 111 14.97 0.27 -15.90
CA ALA A 111 15.88 0.79 -14.87
C ALA A 111 16.98 1.71 -15.44
N GLY A 112 17.38 1.50 -16.68
CA GLY A 112 18.38 2.31 -17.39
C GLY A 112 17.81 3.61 -17.97
N SER A 113 16.49 3.78 -18.04
CA SER A 113 15.84 4.92 -18.67
C SER A 113 14.91 5.68 -17.69
N PRO A 114 15.28 6.90 -17.27
CA PRO A 114 14.40 7.73 -16.43
C PRO A 114 13.02 8.00 -17.06
N ALA A 115 12.95 8.09 -18.39
CA ALA A 115 11.71 8.30 -19.12
C ALA A 115 10.79 7.07 -19.03
N LEU A 116 11.33 5.86 -19.24
CA LEU A 116 10.57 4.62 -19.09
C LEU A 116 10.15 4.37 -17.65
N GLN A 117 11.00 4.67 -16.67
CA GLN A 117 10.62 4.56 -15.26
C GLN A 117 9.44 5.48 -14.93
N ARG A 118 9.48 6.74 -15.38
CA ARG A 118 8.37 7.68 -15.18
C ARG A 118 7.09 7.16 -15.82
N ARG A 119 7.16 6.69 -17.07
CA ARG A 119 6.02 6.12 -17.77
C ARG A 119 5.43 4.92 -17.02
N CYS A 120 6.26 4.00 -16.53
CA CYS A 120 5.78 2.87 -15.74
C CYS A 120 5.04 3.31 -14.46
N LEU A 121 5.48 4.38 -13.79
CA LEU A 121 4.81 4.92 -12.61
C LEU A 121 3.45 5.56 -12.96
N GLU A 122 3.36 6.22 -14.11
CA GLU A 122 2.12 6.80 -14.65
C GLU A 122 1.15 5.69 -15.08
N ASP A 123 1.64 4.70 -15.83
CA ASP A 123 0.85 3.56 -16.32
C ASP A 123 0.24 2.74 -15.17
N VAL A 124 0.95 2.55 -14.06
CA VAL A 124 0.41 1.88 -12.87
C VAL A 124 -0.80 2.63 -12.33
N ALA A 125 -0.74 3.95 -12.23
CA ALA A 125 -1.87 4.74 -11.73
C ALA A 125 -3.09 4.67 -12.64
N GLN A 126 -2.88 4.47 -13.95
CA GLN A 126 -3.94 4.51 -14.96
C GLN A 126 -4.50 3.13 -15.31
N TYR A 127 -3.65 2.10 -15.33
CA TYR A 127 -4.00 0.79 -15.94
C TYR A 127 -3.94 -0.39 -14.97
N GLU A 128 -3.55 -0.19 -13.71
CA GLU A 128 -3.55 -1.29 -12.75
C GLU A 128 -4.97 -1.72 -12.41
N ALA A 129 -5.31 -2.96 -12.72
CA ALA A 129 -6.67 -3.50 -12.57
C ALA A 129 -7.21 -3.42 -11.12
N ALA A 130 -6.34 -3.57 -10.12
CA ALA A 130 -6.72 -3.43 -8.72
C ALA A 130 -7.16 -1.99 -8.40
N LEU A 131 -6.47 -0.97 -8.93
CA LEU A 131 -6.83 0.44 -8.71
C LEU A 131 -8.11 0.80 -9.44
N THR A 132 -8.32 0.31 -10.67
CA THR A 132 -9.58 0.47 -11.42
C THR A 132 -10.76 -0.13 -10.64
N ALA A 133 -10.58 -1.32 -10.03
CA ALA A 133 -11.62 -1.93 -9.20
C ALA A 133 -11.93 -1.09 -7.94
N ALA A 134 -10.92 -0.51 -7.32
CA ALA A 134 -11.12 0.38 -6.18
C ALA A 134 -11.90 1.65 -6.58
N GLU A 135 -11.57 2.26 -7.71
CA GLU A 135 -12.25 3.43 -8.25
C GLU A 135 -13.73 3.13 -8.56
N ALA A 136 -14.02 1.98 -9.16
CA ALA A 136 -15.39 1.52 -9.42
C ALA A 136 -16.24 1.37 -8.15
N MET A 137 -15.61 1.18 -6.98
CA MET A 137 -16.25 1.15 -5.66
C MET A 137 -16.09 2.46 -4.88
N ALA A 138 -15.89 3.57 -5.59
CA ALA A 138 -15.75 4.93 -5.05
C ALA A 138 -14.58 5.15 -4.08
N TYR A 139 -13.51 4.36 -4.21
CA TYR A 139 -12.25 4.63 -3.54
C TYR A 139 -11.34 5.47 -4.41
N ARG A 140 -10.75 6.51 -3.83
CA ARG A 140 -9.76 7.38 -4.46
C ARG A 140 -8.36 7.00 -4.01
N ALA A 141 -7.49 6.71 -4.95
CA ALA A 141 -6.09 6.41 -4.68
C ALA A 141 -5.27 7.68 -4.41
N VAL A 142 -4.43 7.67 -3.37
CA VAL A 142 -3.53 8.78 -3.04
C VAL A 142 -2.12 8.26 -2.73
N PRO A 143 -1.07 9.09 -2.96
CA PRO A 143 -1.09 10.38 -3.66
C PRO A 143 -1.47 10.24 -5.14
N GLU A 144 -2.05 11.28 -5.73
CA GLU A 144 -2.44 11.28 -7.16
C GLU A 144 -1.24 11.40 -8.10
N THR A 145 -0.20 12.10 -7.68
CA THR A 145 1.03 12.24 -8.46
C THR A 145 1.82 10.93 -8.50
N PRO A 146 2.44 10.59 -9.65
CA PRO A 146 3.28 9.40 -9.75
C PRO A 146 4.52 9.55 -8.85
N ILE A 147 4.46 8.92 -7.67
CA ILE A 147 5.50 8.97 -6.65
C ILE A 147 6.06 7.57 -6.44
N LEU A 148 7.37 7.51 -6.41
CA LEU A 148 8.13 6.31 -6.10
C LEU A 148 7.92 5.90 -4.63
N THR A 149 7.51 4.65 -4.39
CA THR A 149 7.42 4.12 -3.02
C THR A 149 8.50 3.07 -2.72
N ARG A 150 9.13 2.49 -3.74
CA ARG A 150 10.21 1.51 -3.57
C ARG A 150 11.33 1.73 -4.58
N ARG A 151 12.58 1.56 -4.12
CA ARG A 151 13.77 1.47 -4.96
C ARG A 151 14.32 0.05 -4.87
N LYS A 152 14.37 -0.65 -6.01
CA LYS A 152 14.93 -2.00 -6.10
C LYS A 152 16.28 -1.95 -6.83
N PRO A 153 17.41 -2.11 -6.13
CA PRO A 153 18.70 -2.26 -6.79
C PRO A 153 18.72 -3.50 -7.68
N LEU A 154 19.36 -3.41 -8.83
CA LEU A 154 19.49 -4.52 -9.76
C LEU A 154 20.89 -5.12 -9.72
N PRO A 155 21.03 -6.46 -9.89
CA PRO A 155 22.31 -7.09 -10.10
C PRO A 155 23.00 -6.51 -11.35
N GLY A 156 24.25 -6.10 -11.22
CA GLY A 156 25.00 -5.47 -12.33
C GLY A 156 24.85 -3.95 -12.44
N GLY A 157 24.16 -3.32 -11.48
CA GLY A 157 23.98 -1.87 -11.38
C GLY A 157 22.60 -1.39 -11.84
N GLY A 158 22.32 -0.11 -11.54
CA GLY A 158 21.00 0.48 -11.79
C GLY A 158 20.00 0.25 -10.66
N CYS A 159 18.89 0.94 -10.75
CA CYS A 159 17.82 0.88 -9.74
C CYS A 159 16.45 0.99 -10.42
N LEU A 160 15.59 0.03 -10.16
CA LEU A 160 14.20 0.05 -10.62
C LEU A 160 13.35 0.81 -9.60
N GLY A 161 12.69 1.88 -10.08
CA GLY A 161 11.72 2.65 -9.30
C GLY A 161 10.32 2.04 -9.42
N LEU A 162 9.68 1.79 -8.28
CA LEU A 162 8.34 1.19 -8.22
C LEU A 162 7.39 2.03 -7.37
N ARG A 163 6.11 1.97 -7.70
CA ARG A 163 5.02 2.50 -6.88
C ARG A 163 4.13 1.34 -6.45
N LEU A 164 4.41 0.79 -5.28
CA LEU A 164 3.74 -0.39 -4.75
C LEU A 164 2.74 -0.07 -3.65
N ASP A 165 2.99 1.03 -2.92
CA ASP A 165 2.27 1.39 -1.70
C ASP A 165 1.26 2.49 -1.97
N TRP A 166 0.05 2.30 -1.47
CA TRP A 166 -1.10 3.15 -1.74
C TRP A 166 -1.94 3.37 -0.48
N LEU A 167 -2.64 4.51 -0.46
CA LEU A 167 -3.82 4.72 0.37
C LEU A 167 -5.02 4.87 -0.56
N LEU A 168 -6.09 4.13 -0.28
CA LEU A 168 -7.36 4.17 -0.98
C LEU A 168 -8.40 4.73 -0.02
N LEU A 169 -9.02 5.84 -0.37
CA LEU A 169 -9.90 6.62 0.48
C LEU A 169 -11.35 6.57 -0.03
N ARG A 170 -12.31 6.26 0.84
CA ARG A 170 -13.74 6.36 0.57
C ARG A 170 -14.43 7.19 1.64
N GLY A 171 -15.34 8.09 1.24
CA GLY A 171 -16.11 8.95 2.17
C GLY A 171 -15.25 9.99 2.89
N MET A 172 -14.08 10.35 2.34
CA MET A 172 -13.21 11.39 2.87
C MET A 172 -12.43 12.09 1.75
N THR A 173 -12.00 13.31 2.04
CA THR A 173 -11.27 14.16 1.10
C THR A 173 -9.83 14.32 1.56
N PRO A 174 -8.82 13.93 0.77
CA PRO A 174 -7.43 14.22 1.09
C PRO A 174 -7.17 15.72 0.99
N THR A 175 -6.52 16.29 1.98
CA THR A 175 -6.09 17.70 2.00
C THR A 175 -4.61 17.83 1.68
N LYS A 176 -3.82 16.82 2.03
CA LYS A 176 -2.40 16.68 1.70
C LYS A 176 -2.06 15.21 1.57
N SER A 177 -1.16 14.87 0.65
CA SER A 177 -0.59 13.53 0.56
C SER A 177 0.84 13.61 0.07
N ARG A 178 1.69 12.68 0.52
CA ARG A 178 3.10 12.58 0.13
C ARG A 178 3.66 11.20 0.46
N THR A 179 4.80 10.87 -0.11
CA THR A 179 5.67 9.81 0.40
C THR A 179 6.67 10.40 1.39
N LEU A 180 7.02 9.59 2.39
CA LEU A 180 8.05 9.91 3.37
C LEU A 180 9.19 8.91 3.19
N SER A 181 10.40 9.41 3.05
CA SER A 181 11.59 8.56 3.03
C SER A 181 11.71 7.80 4.36
N THR A 182 12.10 6.54 4.28
CA THR A 182 12.41 5.71 5.46
C THR A 182 13.90 5.70 5.79
N ARG A 183 14.71 6.48 5.09
CA ARG A 183 16.10 6.75 5.49
C ARG A 183 16.10 7.67 6.70
N THR A 184 16.78 7.26 7.74
CA THR A 184 16.84 8.02 8.99
C THR A 184 17.45 9.42 8.79
N ALA A 185 18.38 9.59 7.85
CA ALA A 185 18.94 10.88 7.47
C ALA A 185 17.89 11.86 6.89
N ASP A 186 16.89 11.35 6.16
CA ASP A 186 15.87 12.17 5.50
C ASP A 186 14.67 12.48 6.42
N CYS A 187 14.45 11.66 7.45
CA CYS A 187 13.24 11.73 8.27
C CYS A 187 13.34 12.68 9.47
N GLY A 188 14.49 13.32 9.71
CA GLY A 188 14.69 14.17 10.89
C GLY A 188 14.58 13.41 12.23
N PHE A 189 14.63 12.07 12.21
CA PHE A 189 14.66 11.21 13.41
C PHE A 189 16.00 11.30 14.18
N ALA A 190 16.98 11.97 13.61
CA ALA A 190 18.30 12.15 14.20
C ALA A 190 18.34 13.22 15.30
N ARG A 191 17.33 13.28 16.17
CA ARG A 191 17.52 13.99 17.43
C ARG A 191 18.54 13.21 18.26
N PRO A 192 19.62 13.82 18.73
CA PRO A 192 20.70 13.12 19.43
C PRO A 192 20.23 12.33 20.69
N ASP A 193 19.11 12.73 21.25
CA ASP A 193 18.48 12.18 22.45
C ASP A 193 17.37 11.14 22.15
N SER A 194 17.10 10.87 20.87
CA SER A 194 16.07 9.91 20.48
C SER A 194 16.61 8.47 20.58
N ALA A 195 15.75 7.53 21.01
CA ALA A 195 16.06 6.10 20.97
C ALA A 195 16.39 5.59 19.55
N LEU A 196 16.04 6.37 18.53
CA LEU A 196 16.30 6.12 17.12
C LEU A 196 17.64 6.68 16.64
N ALA A 197 18.34 7.51 17.43
CA ALA A 197 19.64 8.09 17.06
C ALA A 197 20.68 7.00 16.74
N ARG A 198 20.59 5.82 17.37
CA ARG A 198 21.44 4.66 17.09
C ARG A 198 21.29 4.11 15.66
N PHE A 199 20.22 4.44 14.97
CA PHE A 199 19.94 4.04 13.59
C PHE A 199 20.22 5.17 12.59
N ALA A 200 20.94 6.22 13.01
CA ALA A 200 21.28 7.36 12.15
C ALA A 200 22.06 6.88 10.92
N GLY A 201 21.56 7.22 9.72
CA GLY A 201 22.15 6.78 8.46
C GLY A 201 21.64 5.44 7.93
N GLU A 202 20.87 4.67 8.72
CA GLU A 202 20.28 3.42 8.27
C GLU A 202 18.98 3.66 7.48
N GLU A 203 18.62 2.68 6.64
CA GLU A 203 17.33 2.61 5.95
C GLU A 203 16.42 1.68 6.76
N LEU A 204 15.33 2.23 7.32
CA LEU A 204 14.41 1.48 8.16
C LEU A 204 13.53 0.51 7.35
N SER A 205 13.36 0.78 6.04
CA SER A 205 12.61 -0.06 5.11
C SER A 205 13.11 0.20 3.68
N ASP A 206 13.05 -0.79 2.82
CA ASP A 206 13.25 -0.65 1.37
C ASP A 206 12.03 -0.01 0.66
N HIS A 207 10.98 0.30 1.43
CA HIS A 207 9.81 1.07 0.98
C HIS A 207 9.74 2.44 1.69
N ASN A 208 9.30 3.45 0.95
CA ASN A 208 8.90 4.74 1.50
C ASN A 208 7.49 4.65 2.07
N ALA A 209 7.22 5.34 3.17
CA ALA A 209 5.89 5.41 3.73
C ALA A 209 4.99 6.34 2.91
N VAL A 210 3.73 5.97 2.72
CA VAL A 210 2.68 6.82 2.15
C VAL A 210 1.92 7.49 3.29
N TRP A 211 1.76 8.80 3.19
CA TRP A 211 1.09 9.62 4.19
C TRP A 211 0.02 10.50 3.55
N ALA A 212 -1.12 10.63 4.23
CA ALA A 212 -2.18 11.58 3.85
C ALA A 212 -2.82 12.23 5.07
N ALA A 213 -3.15 13.52 4.95
CA ALA A 213 -4.08 14.20 5.82
C ALA A 213 -5.44 14.28 5.10
N CYS A 214 -6.50 13.91 5.82
CA CYS A 214 -7.84 13.82 5.24
C CYS A 214 -8.87 14.53 6.12
N ARG A 215 -9.93 15.06 5.48
CA ARG A 215 -11.16 15.46 6.15
C ARG A 215 -12.21 14.37 5.97
N MET A 216 -12.75 13.88 7.04
CA MET A 216 -13.97 13.06 7.00
C MET A 216 -15.14 13.94 6.60
N GLY A 217 -15.93 13.52 5.61
CA GLY A 217 -17.18 14.21 5.24
C GLY A 217 -18.06 14.45 6.47
N VAL A 218 -18.68 15.59 6.55
CA VAL A 218 -19.75 15.83 7.52
C VAL A 218 -20.93 14.96 7.07
N LYS A 219 -21.42 14.05 7.91
CA LYS A 219 -22.77 13.52 7.68
C LYS A 219 -23.69 14.73 7.87
N ASP A 220 -24.30 15.19 6.80
CA ASP A 220 -25.45 16.06 6.95
C ASP A 220 -26.42 15.33 7.86
N ALA A 221 -26.66 15.89 9.03
CA ALA A 221 -27.71 15.42 9.93
C ALA A 221 -29.04 15.54 9.17
N LYS A 222 -29.59 14.39 8.77
CA LYS A 222 -30.98 14.32 8.31
C LYS A 222 -31.92 14.35 9.51
#